data_45a1af0f47a5fac4df7bfed2a9b64335
#
_entry.id   45a1af0f47a5fac4df7bfed2a9b64335
#
_cell.length_a   1.000
_cell.length_b   1.000
_cell.length_c   1.000
_cell.angle_alpha   90.00
_cell.angle_beta   90.00
_cell.angle_gamma   90.00
#
_symmetry.space_group_name_H-M   'P 1'
#
loop_
_entity.id
_entity.type
_entity.pdbx_description
1 polymer ?
#
loop_
_entity_poly.entity_id
_entity_poly.type
_entity_poly.pdbx_seq_one_letter_code
_entity_poly.pdbx_strand_id
1 'polypeptide(L)'
;MKTALITGGLGFIGSHIAKSLLDQKVVDKVICFDNFGGYVDFTNKNFADHRKERLVGYLDNIIIERGDAKYYGVLQKIIENHRPEYIFHLASLPLAKLNNLNVEEAFESSVSATSNILQICNSIENYDLKRFVYTSSSMVYGNFETEEVNENSSVNPIEIYGTAKLAGEITTKGLGLFFKIPWTIIRPSAVFGPTDMNNRISQIIIDKAINN
;
A
#
# COMPACT_ATOMS: atom_id res chain seq x y z
N MET A 1 -17.72 -4.33 -16.05
CA MET A 1 -17.40 -4.79 -14.68
C MET A 1 -16.30 -3.88 -14.17
N LYS A 2 -16.57 -3.13 -13.11
CA LYS A 2 -15.61 -2.21 -12.51
C LYS A 2 -14.62 -2.97 -11.63
N THR A 3 -13.34 -2.65 -11.74
CA THR A 3 -12.30 -3.35 -10.96
C THR A 3 -11.33 -2.37 -10.30
N ALA A 4 -10.76 -2.79 -9.18
CA ALA A 4 -9.65 -2.11 -8.53
C ALA A 4 -8.46 -3.06 -8.36
N LEU A 5 -7.25 -2.55 -8.56
CA LEU A 5 -6.00 -3.23 -8.23
C LEU A 5 -5.46 -2.66 -6.91
N ILE A 6 -5.12 -3.53 -5.98
CA ILE A 6 -4.50 -3.16 -4.72
C ILE A 6 -3.16 -3.89 -4.62
N THR A 7 -2.04 -3.17 -4.75
CA THR A 7 -0.73 -3.75 -4.46
C THR A 7 -0.53 -3.79 -2.95
N GLY A 8 -0.03 -4.90 -2.43
CA GLY A 8 -0.08 -5.18 -0.99
C GLY A 8 -1.51 -5.50 -0.51
N GLY A 9 -2.34 -6.05 -1.39
CA GLY A 9 -3.76 -6.28 -1.17
C GLY A 9 -4.10 -7.31 -0.09
N LEU A 10 -3.17 -8.21 0.23
CA LEU A 10 -3.32 -9.19 1.32
C LEU A 10 -2.81 -8.67 2.66
N GLY A 11 -2.19 -7.49 2.66
CA GLY A 11 -1.76 -6.80 3.86
C GLY A 11 -2.94 -6.32 4.71
N PHE A 12 -2.64 -5.83 5.93
CA PHE A 12 -3.65 -5.34 6.86
C PHE A 12 -4.52 -4.23 6.23
N ILE A 13 -3.91 -3.13 5.79
CA ILE A 13 -4.64 -2.01 5.21
C ILE A 13 -5.29 -2.39 3.87
N GLY A 14 -4.54 -3.10 2.98
CA GLY A 14 -5.03 -3.47 1.66
C GLY A 14 -6.29 -4.34 1.69
N SER A 15 -6.35 -5.31 2.59
CA SER A 15 -7.52 -6.16 2.76
C SER A 15 -8.76 -5.40 3.25
N HIS A 16 -8.58 -4.41 4.13
CA HIS A 16 -9.67 -3.56 4.59
C HIS A 16 -10.19 -2.62 3.49
N ILE A 17 -9.29 -2.08 2.65
CA ILE A 17 -9.68 -1.31 1.47
C ILE A 17 -10.46 -2.20 0.50
N ALA A 18 -9.98 -3.42 0.22
CA ALA A 18 -10.65 -4.36 -0.67
C ALA A 18 -12.10 -4.62 -0.24
N LYS A 19 -12.32 -4.94 1.05
CA LYS A 19 -13.66 -5.14 1.60
C LYS A 19 -14.52 -3.89 1.49
N SER A 20 -13.98 -2.74 1.88
CA SER A 20 -14.73 -1.47 1.84
C SER A 20 -15.18 -1.10 0.42
N LEU A 21 -14.34 -1.32 -0.60
CA LEU A 21 -14.69 -1.06 -1.99
C LEU A 21 -15.83 -1.96 -2.49
N LEU A 22 -15.85 -3.23 -2.06
CA LEU A 22 -16.89 -4.20 -2.39
C LEU A 22 -18.19 -3.89 -1.63
N ASP A 23 -18.13 -3.64 -0.33
CA ASP A 23 -19.29 -3.33 0.52
C ASP A 23 -20.02 -2.06 0.05
N GLN A 24 -19.25 -1.04 -0.32
CA GLN A 24 -19.79 0.21 -0.84
C GLN A 24 -20.17 0.14 -2.33
N LYS A 25 -19.97 -1.01 -2.98
CA LYS A 25 -20.26 -1.22 -4.41
C LYS A 25 -19.56 -0.22 -5.33
N VAL A 26 -18.38 0.24 -4.93
CA VAL A 26 -17.54 1.12 -5.77
C VAL A 26 -17.03 0.34 -6.97
N VAL A 27 -16.67 -0.93 -6.74
CA VAL A 27 -16.21 -1.88 -7.77
C VAL A 27 -16.92 -3.23 -7.62
N ASP A 28 -16.94 -4.01 -8.69
CA ASP A 28 -17.52 -5.35 -8.73
C ASP A 28 -16.52 -6.42 -8.28
N LYS A 29 -15.23 -6.20 -8.56
CA LYS A 29 -14.12 -7.09 -8.18
C LYS A 29 -12.88 -6.32 -7.78
N VAL A 30 -12.07 -6.93 -6.90
CA VAL A 30 -10.77 -6.41 -6.49
C VAL A 30 -9.68 -7.40 -6.85
N ILE A 31 -8.61 -6.90 -7.47
CA ILE A 31 -7.38 -7.63 -7.72
C ILE A 31 -6.42 -7.32 -6.57
N CYS A 32 -6.19 -8.28 -5.69
CA CYS A 32 -5.19 -8.22 -4.63
C CYS A 32 -3.86 -8.74 -5.18
N PHE A 33 -2.95 -7.82 -5.51
CA PHE A 33 -1.60 -8.15 -5.95
C PHE A 33 -0.64 -8.08 -4.77
N ASP A 34 0.06 -9.18 -4.50
CA ASP A 34 0.90 -9.30 -3.31
C ASP A 34 2.09 -10.24 -3.57
N ASN A 35 3.23 -9.97 -2.97
CA ASN A 35 4.40 -10.83 -3.08
C ASN A 35 4.40 -11.96 -2.04
N PHE A 36 3.42 -11.98 -1.15
CA PHE A 36 3.31 -12.89 -0.01
C PHE A 36 4.48 -12.80 0.97
N GLY A 37 5.27 -11.73 0.88
CA GLY A 37 6.36 -11.49 1.80
C GLY A 37 5.86 -11.36 3.23
N GLY A 38 6.36 -12.21 4.11
CA GLY A 38 6.13 -12.12 5.54
C GLY A 38 7.27 -11.33 6.17
N TYR A 39 6.93 -10.22 6.80
CA TYR A 39 7.88 -9.46 7.63
C TYR A 39 7.80 -9.86 9.10
N VAL A 40 7.08 -10.92 9.40
CA VAL A 40 6.89 -11.44 10.75
C VAL A 40 7.93 -12.52 10.99
N ASP A 41 8.50 -12.52 12.19
CA ASP A 41 9.41 -13.57 12.64
C ASP A 41 8.66 -14.90 12.77
N PHE A 42 8.94 -15.82 11.85
CA PHE A 42 8.34 -17.16 11.85
C PHE A 42 8.71 -17.99 13.09
N THR A 43 9.73 -17.58 13.84
CA THR A 43 10.12 -18.22 15.09
C THR A 43 9.24 -17.77 16.27
N ASN A 44 8.45 -16.72 16.09
CA ASN A 44 7.50 -16.27 17.09
C ASN A 44 6.38 -17.31 17.24
N LYS A 45 6.27 -17.90 18.44
CA LYS A 45 5.24 -18.92 18.76
C LYS A 45 3.81 -18.42 18.62
N ASN A 46 3.59 -17.10 18.61
CA ASN A 46 2.28 -16.47 18.46
C ASN A 46 2.02 -16.02 17.02
N PHE A 47 2.85 -16.45 16.05
CA PHE A 47 2.62 -16.12 14.65
C PHE A 47 1.33 -16.74 14.14
N ALA A 48 0.45 -15.92 13.61
CA ALA A 48 -0.75 -16.35 12.89
C ALA A 48 -0.80 -15.67 11.52
N ASP A 49 -1.06 -16.44 10.46
CA ASP A 49 -1.28 -15.89 9.13
C ASP A 49 -2.75 -15.49 8.95
N HIS A 50 -3.05 -14.23 9.20
CA HIS A 50 -4.41 -13.70 9.08
C HIS A 50 -4.84 -13.35 7.65
N ARG A 51 -4.00 -13.59 6.62
CA ARG A 51 -4.33 -13.20 5.23
C ARG A 51 -5.63 -13.81 4.74
N LYS A 52 -5.85 -15.10 5.02
CA LYS A 52 -7.09 -15.79 4.67
C LYS A 52 -8.28 -15.25 5.47
N GLU A 53 -8.11 -15.07 6.76
CA GLU A 53 -9.17 -14.59 7.65
C GLU A 53 -9.64 -13.17 7.28
N ARG A 54 -8.72 -12.31 6.87
CA ARG A 54 -9.03 -10.94 6.44
C ARG A 54 -10.01 -10.89 5.28
N LEU A 55 -10.02 -11.89 4.40
CA LEU A 55 -10.79 -11.92 3.17
C LEU A 55 -11.97 -12.92 3.20
N VAL A 56 -12.23 -13.55 4.33
CA VAL A 56 -13.40 -14.45 4.50
C VAL A 56 -14.69 -13.70 4.16
N GLY A 57 -15.54 -14.32 3.36
CA GLY A 57 -16.80 -13.75 2.87
C GLY A 57 -16.69 -12.88 1.61
N TYR A 58 -15.48 -12.60 1.13
CA TYR A 58 -15.25 -11.75 -0.05
C TYR A 58 -14.54 -12.46 -1.21
N LEU A 59 -14.11 -13.72 -1.03
CA LEU A 59 -13.26 -14.44 -1.97
C LEU A 59 -13.86 -14.57 -3.37
N ASP A 60 -15.17 -14.63 -3.53
CA ASP A 60 -15.84 -14.71 -4.82
C ASP A 60 -15.66 -13.44 -5.68
N ASN A 61 -15.38 -12.31 -5.02
CA ASN A 61 -15.18 -11.02 -5.68
C ASN A 61 -13.71 -10.55 -5.64
N ILE A 62 -12.80 -11.39 -5.14
CA ILE A 62 -11.37 -11.09 -5.07
C ILE A 62 -10.57 -12.01 -5.97
N ILE A 63 -9.72 -11.41 -6.79
CA ILE A 63 -8.72 -12.10 -7.60
C ILE A 63 -7.38 -11.91 -6.89
N ILE A 64 -6.69 -13.02 -6.60
CA ILE A 64 -5.37 -12.97 -5.97
C ILE A 64 -4.31 -13.19 -7.04
N GLU A 65 -3.46 -12.19 -7.24
CA GLU A 65 -2.32 -12.23 -8.15
C GLU A 65 -1.02 -12.17 -7.34
N ARG A 66 -0.12 -13.12 -7.62
CA ARG A 66 1.17 -13.19 -6.92
C ARG A 66 2.28 -12.53 -7.72
N GLY A 67 3.00 -11.60 -7.08
CA GLY A 67 4.18 -10.99 -7.68
C GLY A 67 4.70 -9.81 -6.86
N ASP A 68 5.84 -9.28 -7.27
CA ASP A 68 6.43 -8.10 -6.64
C ASP A 68 6.28 -6.89 -7.55
N ALA A 69 5.83 -5.77 -6.99
CA ALA A 69 5.54 -4.54 -7.71
C ALA A 69 6.78 -3.87 -8.33
N LYS A 70 7.98 -4.25 -7.90
CA LYS A 70 9.22 -3.78 -8.52
C LYS A 70 9.47 -4.33 -9.92
N TYR A 71 8.86 -5.47 -10.27
CA TYR A 71 9.06 -6.11 -11.57
C TYR A 71 8.06 -5.61 -12.61
N TYR A 72 8.54 -4.77 -13.52
CA TYR A 72 7.73 -4.14 -14.58
C TYR A 72 6.87 -5.14 -15.36
N GLY A 73 7.47 -6.22 -15.89
CA GLY A 73 6.75 -7.18 -16.73
C GLY A 73 5.62 -7.93 -16.00
N VAL A 74 5.75 -8.15 -14.69
CA VAL A 74 4.69 -8.77 -13.88
C VAL A 74 3.52 -7.80 -13.72
N LEU A 75 3.80 -6.55 -13.34
CA LEU A 75 2.80 -5.49 -13.23
C LEU A 75 2.10 -5.23 -14.56
N GLN A 76 2.86 -5.15 -15.66
CA GLN A 76 2.34 -4.92 -16.99
C GLN A 76 1.28 -5.96 -17.35
N LYS A 77 1.61 -7.23 -17.21
CA LYS A 77 0.68 -8.34 -17.50
C LYS A 77 -0.62 -8.22 -16.70
N ILE A 78 -0.52 -7.87 -15.42
CA ILE A 78 -1.69 -7.76 -14.54
C ILE A 78 -2.54 -6.54 -14.92
N ILE A 79 -1.92 -5.38 -15.13
CA ILE A 79 -2.66 -4.16 -15.47
C ILE A 79 -3.30 -4.29 -16.87
N GLU A 80 -2.62 -4.88 -17.86
CA GLU A 80 -3.16 -5.12 -19.19
C GLU A 80 -4.35 -6.10 -19.17
N ASN A 81 -4.23 -7.21 -18.42
CA ASN A 81 -5.26 -8.24 -18.36
C ASN A 81 -6.53 -7.76 -17.64
N HIS A 82 -6.38 -7.01 -16.55
CA HIS A 82 -7.51 -6.64 -15.70
C HIS A 82 -8.02 -5.22 -15.95
N ARG A 83 -7.21 -4.33 -16.54
CA ARG A 83 -7.52 -2.92 -16.84
C ARG A 83 -8.28 -2.22 -15.68
N PRO A 84 -7.73 -2.20 -14.45
CA PRO A 84 -8.44 -1.72 -13.28
C PRO A 84 -8.75 -0.21 -13.39
N GLU A 85 -9.98 0.19 -13.07
CA GLU A 85 -10.36 1.61 -13.05
C GLU A 85 -9.69 2.38 -11.91
N TYR A 86 -9.34 1.68 -10.83
CA TYR A 86 -8.68 2.24 -9.64
C TYR A 86 -7.46 1.42 -9.28
N ILE A 87 -6.37 2.10 -8.94
CA ILE A 87 -5.16 1.44 -8.44
C ILE A 87 -4.80 2.05 -7.08
N PHE A 88 -4.75 1.20 -6.06
CA PHE A 88 -4.27 1.54 -4.71
C PHE A 88 -2.89 0.93 -4.53
N HIS A 89 -1.87 1.77 -4.47
CA HIS A 89 -0.50 1.32 -4.30
C HIS A 89 -0.08 1.37 -2.83
N LEU A 90 -0.17 0.20 -2.16
CA LEU A 90 0.20 0.01 -0.76
C LEU A 90 1.43 -0.87 -0.58
N ALA A 91 1.85 -1.61 -1.62
CA ALA A 91 3.04 -2.45 -1.55
C ALA A 91 4.25 -1.62 -1.14
N SER A 92 4.78 -1.88 0.04
CA SER A 92 5.90 -1.17 0.63
C SER A 92 6.40 -1.99 1.83
N LEU A 93 7.64 -1.71 2.24
CA LEU A 93 8.16 -2.26 3.48
C LEU A 93 7.35 -1.72 4.68
N PRO A 94 6.94 -2.58 5.62
CA PRO A 94 6.27 -2.12 6.82
C PRO A 94 7.25 -1.43 7.79
N LEU A 95 6.76 -0.39 8.47
CA LEU A 95 7.49 0.34 9.53
C LEU A 95 8.13 -0.54 10.62
N ALA A 96 7.55 -1.72 10.87
CA ALA A 96 8.06 -2.65 11.90
C ALA A 96 9.50 -3.13 11.67
N LYS A 97 10.10 -2.85 10.50
CA LYS A 97 11.48 -3.21 10.17
C LYS A 97 12.46 -2.03 10.14
N LEU A 98 12.17 -0.93 10.77
CA LEU A 98 13.04 0.27 10.76
C LEU A 98 14.51 -0.04 11.10
N ASN A 99 14.77 -0.97 12.02
CA ASN A 99 16.11 -1.32 12.45
C ASN A 99 16.94 -2.11 11.41
N ASN A 100 16.27 -2.70 10.40
CA ASN A 100 16.90 -3.51 9.35
C ASN A 100 16.43 -3.10 7.95
N LEU A 101 16.01 -1.85 7.78
CA LEU A 101 15.49 -1.35 6.53
C LEU A 101 16.63 -1.28 5.50
N ASN A 102 16.51 -2.06 4.44
CA ASN A 102 17.38 -1.95 3.27
C ASN A 102 16.96 -0.72 2.46
N VAL A 103 17.90 0.19 2.20
CA VAL A 103 17.65 1.43 1.45
C VAL A 103 17.14 1.11 0.05
N GLU A 104 17.79 0.17 -0.66
CA GLU A 104 17.41 -0.25 -2.01
C GLU A 104 15.95 -0.73 -2.05
N GLU A 105 15.57 -1.64 -1.15
CA GLU A 105 14.23 -2.20 -1.05
C GLU A 105 13.17 -1.13 -0.74
N ALA A 106 13.51 -0.15 0.10
CA ALA A 106 12.63 0.98 0.41
C ALA A 106 12.34 1.84 -0.82
N PHE A 107 13.39 2.15 -1.62
CA PHE A 107 13.26 2.95 -2.83
C PHE A 107 12.64 2.14 -3.98
N GLU A 108 12.97 0.86 -4.14
CA GLU A 108 12.32 -0.02 -5.11
C GLU A 108 10.81 -0.07 -4.93
N SER A 109 10.35 -0.24 -3.69
CA SER A 109 8.92 -0.33 -3.39
C SER A 109 8.19 1.01 -3.50
N SER A 110 8.83 2.11 -3.16
CA SER A 110 8.19 3.44 -3.13
C SER A 110 8.33 4.21 -4.44
N VAL A 111 9.49 4.13 -5.11
CA VAL A 111 9.80 4.92 -6.30
C VAL A 111 9.68 4.07 -7.56
N SER A 112 10.44 2.97 -7.65
CA SER A 112 10.48 2.15 -8.87
C SER A 112 9.12 1.52 -9.16
N ALA A 113 8.46 0.95 -8.16
CA ALA A 113 7.13 0.37 -8.33
C ALA A 113 6.09 1.42 -8.73
N THR A 114 6.12 2.62 -8.11
CA THR A 114 5.24 3.74 -8.49
C THR A 114 5.48 4.16 -9.95
N SER A 115 6.75 4.32 -10.35
CA SER A 115 7.11 4.67 -11.73
C SER A 115 6.61 3.63 -12.72
N ASN A 116 6.82 2.35 -12.42
CA ASN A 116 6.39 1.24 -13.25
C ASN A 116 4.87 1.27 -13.47
N ILE A 117 4.09 1.39 -12.39
CA ILE A 117 2.62 1.42 -12.48
C ILE A 117 2.16 2.56 -13.37
N LEU A 118 2.64 3.79 -13.12
CA LEU A 118 2.20 4.96 -13.88
C LEU A 118 2.64 4.91 -15.34
N GLN A 119 3.85 4.40 -15.62
CA GLN A 119 4.33 4.21 -16.98
C GLN A 119 3.51 3.17 -17.73
N ILE A 120 3.18 2.03 -17.11
CA ILE A 120 2.34 1.00 -17.70
C ILE A 120 0.95 1.57 -18.00
N CYS A 121 0.32 2.26 -17.06
CA CYS A 121 -0.99 2.86 -17.27
C CYS A 121 -1.00 3.84 -18.45
N ASN A 122 0.08 4.61 -18.63
CA ASN A 122 0.21 5.51 -19.77
C ASN A 122 0.47 4.79 -21.10
N SER A 123 1.11 3.62 -21.09
CA SER A 123 1.46 2.88 -22.31
C SER A 123 0.31 2.06 -22.91
N ILE A 124 -0.73 1.80 -22.14
CA ILE A 124 -1.87 0.99 -22.58
C ILE A 124 -2.85 1.86 -23.37
N GLU A 125 -3.06 1.52 -24.63
CA GLU A 125 -3.97 2.24 -25.51
C GLU A 125 -5.43 2.17 -24.99
N ASN A 126 -6.13 3.31 -25.02
CA ASN A 126 -7.53 3.43 -24.59
C ASN A 126 -7.76 2.91 -23.16
N TYR A 127 -6.81 3.14 -22.26
CA TYR A 127 -6.96 2.79 -20.85
C TYR A 127 -7.48 3.99 -20.04
N ASP A 128 -8.61 3.80 -19.40
CA ASP A 128 -9.30 4.84 -18.62
C ASP A 128 -9.11 4.58 -17.12
N LEU A 129 -7.93 4.87 -16.61
CA LEU A 129 -7.64 4.85 -15.17
C LEU A 129 -8.31 6.05 -14.50
N LYS A 130 -9.29 5.80 -13.64
CA LYS A 130 -10.03 6.85 -12.93
C LYS A 130 -9.23 7.46 -11.79
N ARG A 131 -8.41 6.67 -11.09
CA ARG A 131 -7.59 7.15 -9.98
C ARG A 131 -6.43 6.20 -9.64
N PHE A 132 -5.25 6.78 -9.53
CA PHE A 132 -4.10 6.17 -8.85
C PHE A 132 -4.00 6.73 -7.44
N VAL A 133 -4.00 5.88 -6.43
CA VAL A 133 -3.86 6.27 -5.02
C VAL A 133 -2.51 5.77 -4.50
N TYR A 134 -1.62 6.70 -4.20
CA TYR A 134 -0.33 6.40 -3.57
C TYR A 134 -0.45 6.47 -2.06
N THR A 135 -0.06 5.40 -1.37
CA THR A 135 -0.02 5.37 0.09
C THR A 135 1.34 5.80 0.59
N SER A 136 1.42 7.05 1.00
CA SER A 136 2.55 7.66 1.68
C SER A 136 2.51 7.36 3.19
N SER A 137 2.98 8.27 4.02
CA SER A 137 3.01 8.14 5.49
C SER A 137 3.12 9.51 6.15
N SER A 138 2.65 9.63 7.38
CA SER A 138 2.96 10.80 8.23
C SER A 138 4.46 10.96 8.53
N MET A 139 5.27 9.91 8.33
CA MET A 139 6.73 9.96 8.49
C MET A 139 7.42 10.93 7.50
N VAL A 140 6.73 11.38 6.46
CA VAL A 140 7.26 12.39 5.52
C VAL A 140 7.42 13.77 6.19
N TYR A 141 6.69 14.03 7.25
CA TYR A 141 6.81 15.30 7.98
C TYR A 141 8.07 15.38 8.84
N GLY A 142 8.65 14.24 9.25
CA GLY A 142 9.76 14.21 10.20
C GLY A 142 9.33 14.68 11.60
N ASN A 143 10.16 15.52 12.21
CA ASN A 143 9.78 16.18 13.47
C ASN A 143 8.77 17.30 13.20
N PHE A 144 7.67 17.29 13.93
CA PHE A 144 6.66 18.32 13.79
C PHE A 144 7.18 19.66 14.33
N GLU A 145 7.05 20.71 13.54
CA GLU A 145 7.41 22.08 13.93
C GLU A 145 6.28 22.76 14.71
N THR A 146 5.07 22.20 14.64
CA THR A 146 3.85 22.68 15.30
C THR A 146 3.13 21.51 15.98
N GLU A 147 2.19 21.80 16.89
CA GLU A 147 1.40 20.76 17.57
C GLU A 147 0.56 19.94 16.59
N GLU A 148 0.09 20.57 15.52
CA GLU A 148 -0.72 19.93 14.48
C GLU A 148 -0.06 20.09 13.11
N VAL A 149 -0.16 19.06 12.28
CA VAL A 149 0.28 19.07 10.89
C VAL A 149 -0.89 18.76 9.97
N ASN A 150 -0.86 19.35 8.78
CA ASN A 150 -1.82 19.07 7.70
C ASN A 150 -1.07 18.85 6.37
N GLU A 151 -1.81 18.66 5.29
CA GLU A 151 -1.23 18.33 3.98
C GLU A 151 -0.33 19.42 3.40
N ASN A 152 -0.46 20.67 3.86
CA ASN A 152 0.35 21.83 3.43
C ASN A 152 1.57 22.05 4.33
N SER A 153 1.69 21.34 5.46
CA SER A 153 2.83 21.45 6.35
C SER A 153 4.12 21.00 5.67
N SER A 154 5.24 21.56 6.08
CA SER A 154 6.57 21.21 5.58
C SER A 154 6.84 19.72 5.71
N VAL A 155 7.45 19.14 4.70
CA VAL A 155 7.89 17.73 4.69
C VAL A 155 9.41 17.69 4.82
N ASN A 156 9.89 17.05 5.87
CA ASN A 156 11.31 16.94 6.19
C ASN A 156 11.61 15.59 6.84
N PRO A 157 11.52 14.47 6.09
CA PRO A 157 11.74 13.14 6.64
C PRO A 157 13.17 13.00 7.15
N ILE A 158 13.31 12.39 8.33
CA ILE A 158 14.61 12.17 9.00
C ILE A 158 15.06 10.70 8.96
N GLU A 159 14.25 9.83 8.33
CA GLU A 159 14.49 8.39 8.28
C GLU A 159 14.35 7.86 6.86
N ILE A 160 14.98 6.72 6.58
CA ILE A 160 14.99 6.08 5.25
C ILE A 160 13.57 5.84 4.73
N TYR A 161 12.68 5.32 5.58
CA TYR A 161 11.29 5.03 5.20
C TYR A 161 10.53 6.30 4.80
N GLY A 162 10.56 7.34 5.63
CA GLY A 162 9.92 8.62 5.34
C GLY A 162 10.50 9.27 4.08
N THR A 163 11.83 9.20 3.90
CA THR A 163 12.52 9.70 2.70
C THR A 163 12.06 8.97 1.43
N ALA A 164 12.00 7.64 1.47
CA ALA A 164 11.53 6.84 0.33
C ALA A 164 10.05 7.12 0.01
N LYS A 165 9.20 7.28 1.05
CA LYS A 165 7.79 7.63 0.87
C LYS A 165 7.62 9.01 0.24
N LEU A 166 8.38 10.02 0.68
CA LEU A 166 8.37 11.34 0.07
C LEU A 166 8.85 11.31 -1.38
N ALA A 167 9.90 10.55 -1.68
CA ALA A 167 10.37 10.37 -3.05
C ALA A 167 9.27 9.73 -3.94
N GLY A 168 8.51 8.78 -3.42
CA GLY A 168 7.34 8.21 -4.10
C GLY A 168 6.21 9.22 -4.32
N GLU A 169 5.99 10.16 -3.38
CA GLU A 169 5.04 11.27 -3.60
C GLU A 169 5.48 12.17 -4.76
N ILE A 170 6.76 12.54 -4.79
CA ILE A 170 7.33 13.38 -5.85
C ILE A 170 7.19 12.66 -7.20
N THR A 171 7.49 11.36 -7.23
CA THR A 171 7.33 10.52 -8.42
C THR A 171 5.87 10.47 -8.87
N THR A 172 4.93 10.27 -7.94
CA THR A 172 3.49 10.24 -8.22
C THR A 172 3.02 11.56 -8.82
N LYS A 173 3.40 12.69 -8.21
CA LYS A 173 3.05 14.04 -8.71
C LYS A 173 3.64 14.31 -10.08
N GLY A 174 4.94 14.06 -10.26
CA GLY A 174 5.64 14.33 -11.51
C GLY A 174 5.10 13.53 -12.69
N LEU A 175 5.03 12.20 -12.52
CA LEU A 175 4.54 11.31 -13.58
C LEU A 175 3.02 11.44 -13.78
N GLY A 176 2.25 11.63 -12.71
CA GLY A 176 0.81 11.84 -12.80
C GLY A 176 0.47 13.09 -13.60
N LEU A 177 1.18 14.19 -13.41
CA LEU A 177 1.03 15.40 -14.20
C LEU A 177 1.48 15.19 -15.65
N PHE A 178 2.64 14.59 -15.86
CA PHE A 178 3.22 14.37 -17.19
C PHE A 178 2.34 13.44 -18.05
N PHE A 179 1.86 12.35 -17.49
CA PHE A 179 0.99 11.38 -18.17
C PHE A 179 -0.49 11.71 -18.12
N LYS A 180 -0.87 12.80 -17.43
CA LYS A 180 -2.26 13.22 -17.21
C LYS A 180 -3.12 12.14 -16.52
N ILE A 181 -2.51 11.36 -15.63
CA ILE A 181 -3.17 10.35 -14.83
C ILE A 181 -3.74 11.00 -13.58
N PRO A 182 -5.04 10.84 -13.26
CA PRO A 182 -5.60 11.33 -12.00
C PRO A 182 -4.99 10.60 -10.81
N TRP A 183 -4.45 11.32 -9.85
CA TRP A 183 -3.81 10.74 -8.67
C TRP A 183 -4.31 11.34 -7.35
N THR A 184 -4.09 10.62 -6.28
CA THR A 184 -4.27 11.06 -4.90
C THR A 184 -3.13 10.48 -4.06
N ILE A 185 -2.60 11.26 -3.13
CA ILE A 185 -1.63 10.83 -2.14
C ILE A 185 -2.32 10.83 -0.79
N ILE A 186 -2.21 9.74 -0.04
CA ILE A 186 -2.68 9.64 1.33
C ILE A 186 -1.49 9.50 2.28
N ARG A 187 -1.51 10.21 3.40
CA ARG A 187 -0.46 10.19 4.44
C ARG A 187 -1.05 9.65 5.74
N PRO A 188 -1.30 8.32 5.83
CA PRO A 188 -1.84 7.76 7.06
C PRO A 188 -0.85 7.91 8.21
N SER A 189 -1.39 8.14 9.40
CA SER A 189 -0.67 8.06 10.65
C SER A 189 -0.69 6.62 11.19
N ALA A 190 -0.76 6.41 12.50
CA ALA A 190 -0.84 5.08 13.08
C ALA A 190 -2.17 4.42 12.75
N VAL A 191 -2.14 3.41 11.89
CA VAL A 191 -3.30 2.58 11.57
C VAL A 191 -3.25 1.32 12.43
N PHE A 192 -4.32 1.01 13.14
CA PHE A 192 -4.43 -0.17 14.00
C PHE A 192 -5.84 -0.77 13.91
N GLY A 193 -5.99 -2.03 14.30
CA GLY A 193 -7.30 -2.70 14.28
C GLY A 193 -7.17 -4.22 14.29
N PRO A 194 -8.30 -4.93 14.20
CA PRO A 194 -8.32 -6.40 14.16
C PRO A 194 -7.44 -6.94 13.04
N THR A 195 -6.67 -7.97 13.31
CA THR A 195 -5.73 -8.63 12.40
C THR A 195 -4.47 -7.81 12.05
N ASP A 196 -4.20 -6.70 12.75
CA ASP A 196 -2.89 -6.03 12.65
C ASP A 196 -1.83 -6.90 13.34
N MET A 197 -0.84 -7.33 12.57
CA MET A 197 0.26 -8.19 13.05
C MET A 197 1.54 -7.39 13.36
N ASN A 198 1.50 -6.09 13.16
CA ASN A 198 2.61 -5.23 13.49
C ASN A 198 2.58 -4.95 14.99
N ASN A 199 3.60 -5.36 15.73
CA ASN A 199 3.75 -5.11 17.17
C ASN A 199 3.84 -3.61 17.48
N ARG A 200 2.78 -2.87 17.14
CA ARG A 200 2.66 -1.44 17.45
C ARG A 200 2.33 -1.24 18.91
N ILE A 201 2.66 -0.09 19.46
CA ILE A 201 2.41 0.23 20.86
C ILE A 201 0.93 0.02 21.23
N SER A 202 0.00 0.42 20.37
CA SER A 202 -1.44 0.20 20.55
C SER A 202 -1.78 -1.29 20.69
N GLN A 203 -1.24 -2.14 19.82
CA GLN A 203 -1.46 -3.58 19.87
C GLN A 203 -0.84 -4.20 21.12
N ILE A 204 0.38 -3.82 21.46
CA ILE A 204 1.06 -4.29 22.67
C ILE A 204 0.26 -3.93 23.94
N ILE A 205 -0.32 -2.74 24.00
CA ILE A 205 -1.14 -2.30 25.16
C ILE A 205 -2.43 -3.14 25.22
N ILE A 206 -3.11 -3.34 24.08
CA ILE A 206 -4.32 -4.14 24.01
C ILE A 206 -4.04 -5.60 24.44
N ASP A 207 -3.00 -6.21 23.87
CA ASP A 207 -2.62 -7.60 24.17
C ASP A 207 -2.26 -7.76 25.66
N LYS A 208 -1.55 -6.81 26.25
CA LYS A 208 -1.25 -6.82 27.68
C LYS A 208 -2.51 -6.62 28.54
N ALA A 209 -3.44 -5.78 28.11
CA ALA A 209 -4.67 -5.53 28.87
C ALA A 209 -5.64 -6.74 28.86
N ILE A 210 -5.61 -7.55 27.78
CA ILE A 210 -6.43 -8.75 27.67
C ILE A 210 -5.82 -9.95 28.41
N ASN A 211 -4.49 -10.03 28.49
CA ASN A 211 -3.78 -11.18 29.04
C ASN A 211 -3.30 -10.97 30.50
N ASN A 212 -3.65 -9.88 31.15
CA ASN A 212 -3.53 -9.62 32.59
C ASN A 212 -4.90 -9.69 33.27
#